data_bafad5fc7d70ac86c238e769cd5b3390
#
_entry.id   bafad5fc7d70ac86c238e769cd5b3390
#
_cell.length_a   1.000
_cell.length_b   1.000
_cell.length_c   1.000
_cell.angle_alpha   90.00
_cell.angle_beta   90.00
_cell.angle_gamma   90.00
#
_symmetry.space_group_name_H-M   'P 1'
#
loop_
_entity.id
_entity.type
_entity.pdbx_description
1 polymer ?
#
loop_
_entity_poly.entity_id
_entity_poly.type
_entity_poly.pdbx_seq_one_letter_code
_entity_poly.pdbx_strand_id
1 'polypeptide(L)'
;MDRNIRDVDDVLKLLDGLFAPEADRWTADAAGWWNGFYGDRTKAVPFFVAKPDESLVAYVDRGWVAPGRALDLGCGPGRNSLYLASQGFEVDAVDLSDEAIAWARERTQEAGARIRFHHGDAFELAGSALAGPYDLIYDSGCFHHLPPHRRVSYLALVERLLAPGGQLALTCFASGAMGSELADADFYREPGLHGGLAYTPESLRWIFSDLTEVELRRMRDEPADSPYFGEDFLWTALFRREDTSA
;
A
#
# COMPACT_ATOMS: atom_id res chain seq x y z
N MET A 1 33.32 -7.89 -17.80
CA MET A 1 33.18 -7.93 -16.32
C MET A 1 32.39 -6.70 -15.95
N ASP A 2 31.09 -6.88 -15.67
CA ASP A 2 30.19 -5.78 -15.38
C ASP A 2 30.29 -5.46 -13.88
N ARG A 3 30.50 -4.18 -13.59
CA ARG A 3 30.55 -3.65 -12.22
C ARG A 3 29.52 -2.52 -12.16
N ASN A 4 28.27 -2.88 -11.86
CA ASN A 4 27.10 -2.00 -12.05
C ASN A 4 26.61 -1.38 -10.73
N ILE A 5 27.29 -1.63 -9.61
CA ILE A 5 26.91 -1.10 -8.29
C ILE A 5 27.73 0.14 -8.00
N ARG A 6 27.07 1.28 -7.84
CA ARG A 6 27.63 2.56 -7.48
C ARG A 6 26.94 3.21 -6.28
N ASP A 7 25.64 3.02 -6.16
CA ASP A 7 24.81 3.59 -5.10
C ASP A 7 23.77 2.59 -4.57
N VAL A 8 22.92 3.03 -3.65
CA VAL A 8 21.91 2.18 -3.02
C VAL A 8 20.85 1.72 -4.04
N ASP A 9 20.49 2.56 -5.00
CA ASP A 9 19.50 2.22 -6.03
C ASP A 9 20.00 1.06 -6.92
N ASP A 10 21.28 1.06 -7.26
CA ASP A 10 21.90 -0.04 -8.00
C ASP A 10 21.87 -1.37 -7.20
N VAL A 11 22.04 -1.30 -5.87
CA VAL A 11 21.91 -2.49 -5.01
C VAL A 11 20.47 -2.99 -4.99
N LEU A 12 19.48 -2.09 -4.86
CA LEU A 12 18.07 -2.45 -4.85
C LEU A 12 17.66 -3.11 -6.18
N LYS A 13 18.08 -2.56 -7.32
CA LYS A 13 17.86 -3.14 -8.64
C LYS A 13 18.53 -4.51 -8.82
N LEU A 14 19.73 -4.66 -8.28
CA LEU A 14 20.39 -5.98 -8.28
C LEU A 14 19.57 -7.00 -7.49
N LEU A 15 19.07 -6.61 -6.32
CA LEU A 15 18.27 -7.50 -5.46
C LEU A 15 16.92 -7.84 -6.11
N ASP A 16 16.28 -6.90 -6.81
CA ASP A 16 15.08 -7.19 -7.62
C ASP A 16 15.34 -8.31 -8.63
N GLY A 17 16.51 -8.28 -9.28
CA GLY A 17 16.90 -9.27 -10.26
C GLY A 17 17.15 -10.68 -9.71
N LEU A 18 17.11 -10.89 -8.39
CA LEU A 18 17.20 -12.22 -7.77
C LEU A 18 15.86 -12.95 -7.73
N PHE A 19 14.74 -12.24 -7.97
CA PHE A 19 13.41 -12.83 -8.00
C PHE A 19 13.06 -13.26 -9.42
N ALA A 20 12.42 -14.42 -9.55
CA ALA A 20 12.00 -14.93 -10.85
C ALA A 20 10.83 -14.12 -11.42
N PRO A 21 10.89 -13.67 -12.68
CA PRO A 21 9.83 -12.85 -13.28
C PRO A 21 8.44 -13.48 -13.22
N GLU A 22 8.36 -14.82 -13.36
CA GLU A 22 7.09 -15.55 -13.39
C GLU A 22 6.48 -15.77 -12.01
N ALA A 23 7.29 -15.62 -10.95
CA ALA A 23 6.88 -15.97 -9.59
C ALA A 23 6.42 -14.76 -8.79
N ASP A 24 6.61 -13.54 -9.30
CA ASP A 24 6.60 -12.40 -8.40
C ASP A 24 5.78 -11.20 -8.87
N ARG A 25 5.14 -10.58 -7.90
CA ARG A 25 4.32 -9.37 -8.03
C ARG A 25 5.16 -8.09 -8.00
N TRP A 26 6.44 -8.24 -7.77
CA TRP A 26 7.41 -7.15 -7.73
C TRP A 26 8.71 -7.54 -8.47
N THR A 27 8.64 -7.59 -9.77
CA THR A 27 9.77 -7.85 -10.66
C THR A 27 9.78 -6.80 -11.76
N ALA A 28 10.70 -6.95 -12.71
CA ALA A 28 10.73 -6.08 -13.91
C ALA A 28 9.40 -6.09 -14.71
N ASP A 29 8.55 -7.10 -14.55
CA ASP A 29 7.23 -7.22 -15.20
C ASP A 29 6.07 -7.21 -14.18
N ALA A 30 6.25 -6.62 -13.02
CA ALA A 30 5.20 -6.53 -12.01
C ALA A 30 3.93 -5.85 -12.56
N ALA A 31 4.07 -4.83 -13.39
CA ALA A 31 2.94 -4.17 -14.05
C ALA A 31 2.12 -5.15 -14.90
N GLY A 32 2.78 -6.00 -15.70
CA GLY A 32 2.12 -7.04 -16.49
C GLY A 32 1.38 -8.06 -15.64
N TRP A 33 1.98 -8.48 -14.52
CA TRP A 33 1.33 -9.39 -13.58
C TRP A 33 0.05 -8.77 -12.98
N TRP A 34 0.14 -7.53 -12.48
CA TRP A 34 -1.01 -6.84 -11.90
C TRP A 34 -2.09 -6.51 -12.93
N ASN A 35 -1.72 -6.18 -14.17
CA ASN A 35 -2.68 -6.00 -15.26
C ASN A 35 -3.45 -7.28 -15.54
N GLY A 36 -2.78 -8.42 -15.62
CA GLY A 36 -3.44 -9.72 -15.77
C GLY A 36 -4.33 -10.08 -14.57
N PHE A 37 -3.96 -9.62 -13.37
CA PHE A 37 -4.74 -9.83 -12.15
C PHE A 37 -6.05 -9.01 -12.17
N TYR A 38 -5.99 -7.71 -12.46
CA TYR A 38 -7.15 -6.81 -12.46
C TYR A 38 -7.97 -6.87 -13.75
N GLY A 39 -7.41 -7.38 -14.85
CA GLY A 39 -8.11 -7.54 -16.12
C GLY A 39 -9.30 -8.51 -16.06
N ASP A 40 -9.26 -9.51 -15.18
CA ASP A 40 -10.39 -10.41 -14.93
C ASP A 40 -11.16 -9.96 -13.67
N ARG A 41 -12.14 -9.10 -13.86
CA ARG A 41 -13.00 -8.52 -12.80
C ARG A 41 -14.02 -9.52 -12.24
N THR A 42 -14.12 -10.73 -12.80
CA THR A 42 -15.04 -11.79 -12.34
C THR A 42 -14.45 -12.67 -11.24
N LYS A 43 -13.17 -12.52 -10.96
CA LYS A 43 -12.49 -13.26 -9.88
C LYS A 43 -13.17 -13.00 -8.53
N ALA A 44 -13.35 -14.07 -7.76
CA ALA A 44 -13.85 -14.00 -6.39
C ALA A 44 -12.73 -13.50 -5.44
N VAL A 45 -12.33 -12.24 -5.59
CA VAL A 45 -11.32 -11.60 -4.78
C VAL A 45 -12.01 -10.69 -3.76
N PRO A 46 -11.78 -10.86 -2.44
CA PRO A 46 -12.51 -10.13 -1.42
C PRO A 46 -12.45 -8.60 -1.59
N PHE A 47 -11.30 -8.06 -1.95
CA PHE A 47 -11.09 -6.61 -2.08
C PHE A 47 -11.51 -6.03 -3.46
N PHE A 48 -12.12 -6.83 -4.36
CA PHE A 48 -12.73 -6.32 -5.60
C PHE A 48 -14.08 -5.62 -5.36
N VAL A 49 -14.62 -5.72 -4.15
CA VAL A 49 -15.81 -4.99 -3.73
C VAL A 49 -15.57 -3.46 -3.73
N ALA A 50 -16.65 -2.69 -3.87
CA ALA A 50 -16.58 -1.23 -3.81
C ALA A 50 -16.80 -0.69 -2.38
N LYS A 51 -16.33 -1.41 -1.36
CA LYS A 51 -16.52 -1.08 0.06
C LYS A 51 -15.19 -0.58 0.64
N PRO A 52 -15.18 0.53 1.41
CA PRO A 52 -13.96 0.99 2.10
C PRO A 52 -13.56 0.04 3.21
N ASP A 53 -12.29 0.08 3.60
CA ASP A 53 -11.79 -0.65 4.76
C ASP A 53 -12.46 -0.17 6.04
N GLU A 54 -12.88 -1.10 6.89
CA GLU A 54 -13.52 -0.79 8.18
C GLU A 54 -12.61 0.05 9.08
N SER A 55 -11.30 -0.17 8.99
CA SER A 55 -10.31 0.58 9.77
C SER A 55 -10.20 2.03 9.31
N LEU A 56 -10.18 2.27 7.99
CA LEU A 56 -10.15 3.63 7.44
C LEU A 56 -11.38 4.41 7.86
N VAL A 57 -12.56 3.78 7.77
CA VAL A 57 -13.82 4.39 8.24
C VAL A 57 -13.74 4.70 9.72
N ALA A 58 -13.27 3.74 10.54
CA ALA A 58 -13.14 3.97 11.98
C ALA A 58 -12.16 5.10 12.33
N TYR A 59 -11.09 5.28 11.58
CA TYR A 59 -10.13 6.38 11.81
C TYR A 59 -10.74 7.75 11.51
N VAL A 60 -11.51 7.86 10.44
CA VAL A 60 -12.23 9.10 10.07
C VAL A 60 -13.33 9.39 11.07
N ASP A 61 -14.19 8.43 11.42
CA ASP A 61 -15.30 8.59 12.34
C ASP A 61 -14.85 8.99 13.76
N ARG A 62 -13.67 8.51 14.20
CA ARG A 62 -13.07 8.89 15.49
C ARG A 62 -12.37 10.26 15.44
N GLY A 63 -12.24 10.87 14.27
CA GLY A 63 -11.48 12.10 14.09
C GLY A 63 -9.97 11.93 14.27
N TRP A 64 -9.46 10.69 14.17
CA TRP A 64 -8.02 10.44 14.20
C TRP A 64 -7.36 10.88 12.90
N VAL A 65 -8.07 10.73 11.80
CA VAL A 65 -7.69 11.22 10.47
C VAL A 65 -8.71 12.24 10.03
N ALA A 66 -8.26 13.45 9.69
CA ALA A 66 -9.10 14.56 9.27
C ALA A 66 -8.91 14.87 7.77
N PRO A 67 -9.93 15.43 7.10
CA PRO A 67 -9.80 15.83 5.69
C PRO A 67 -8.60 16.74 5.44
N GLY A 68 -7.86 16.43 4.42
CA GLY A 68 -6.65 17.08 3.97
C GLY A 68 -6.20 16.46 2.65
N ARG A 69 -4.91 16.47 2.38
CA ARG A 69 -4.34 15.77 1.21
C ARG A 69 -4.05 14.31 1.55
N ALA A 70 -4.59 13.39 0.77
CA ALA A 70 -4.36 11.96 0.95
C ALA A 70 -3.68 11.34 -0.28
N LEU A 71 -2.76 10.41 -0.04
CA LEU A 71 -2.20 9.51 -1.03
C LEU A 71 -2.74 8.10 -0.76
N ASP A 72 -3.44 7.50 -1.73
CA ASP A 72 -3.84 6.09 -1.73
C ASP A 72 -2.79 5.31 -2.52
N LEU A 73 -1.94 4.56 -1.81
CA LEU A 73 -0.75 3.88 -2.33
C LEU A 73 -1.09 2.44 -2.71
N GLY A 74 -0.99 2.10 -4.00
CA GLY A 74 -1.50 0.83 -4.53
C GLY A 74 -3.02 0.79 -4.50
N CYS A 75 -3.66 1.82 -5.05
CA CYS A 75 -5.10 2.08 -4.89
C CYS A 75 -6.01 1.00 -5.49
N GLY A 76 -5.48 0.12 -6.35
CA GLY A 76 -6.29 -0.87 -7.04
C GLY A 76 -7.50 -0.24 -7.76
N PRO A 77 -8.69 -0.85 -7.69
CA PRO A 77 -9.92 -0.31 -8.26
C PRO A 77 -10.51 0.90 -7.50
N GLY A 78 -9.75 1.55 -6.62
CA GLY A 78 -10.08 2.85 -6.05
C GLY A 78 -11.13 2.86 -4.93
N ARG A 79 -11.42 1.75 -4.25
CA ARG A 79 -12.48 1.67 -3.22
C ARG A 79 -12.23 2.60 -2.03
N ASN A 80 -10.99 2.67 -1.55
CA ASN A 80 -10.61 3.55 -0.46
C ASN A 80 -10.42 5.00 -0.92
N SER A 81 -9.88 5.21 -2.13
CA SER A 81 -9.82 6.54 -2.76
C SER A 81 -11.19 7.20 -2.87
N LEU A 82 -12.22 6.44 -3.27
CA LEU A 82 -13.60 6.93 -3.37
C LEU A 82 -14.16 7.32 -2.00
N TYR A 83 -13.92 6.50 -0.99
CA TYR A 83 -14.33 6.82 0.37
C TYR A 83 -13.65 8.10 0.86
N LEU A 84 -12.33 8.20 0.75
CA LEU A 84 -11.59 9.41 1.14
C LEU A 84 -12.13 10.66 0.44
N ALA A 85 -12.34 10.58 -0.87
CA ALA A 85 -12.91 11.69 -1.64
C ALA A 85 -14.32 12.07 -1.13
N SER A 86 -15.16 11.11 -0.75
CA SER A 86 -16.50 11.34 -0.18
C SER A 86 -16.44 12.00 1.20
N GLN A 87 -15.35 11.81 1.94
CA GLN A 87 -15.09 12.43 3.24
C GLN A 87 -14.41 13.81 3.13
N GLY A 88 -14.22 14.33 1.91
CA GLY A 88 -13.68 15.67 1.68
C GLY A 88 -12.16 15.75 1.58
N PHE A 89 -11.46 14.61 1.43
CA PHE A 89 -10.04 14.62 1.15
C PHE A 89 -9.73 15.02 -0.31
N GLU A 90 -8.62 15.71 -0.50
CA GLU A 90 -7.97 15.82 -1.79
C GLU A 90 -7.12 14.56 -2.05
N VAL A 91 -7.57 13.70 -2.96
CA VAL A 91 -6.98 12.38 -3.14
C VAL A 91 -6.08 12.33 -4.38
N ASP A 92 -4.82 11.97 -4.17
CA ASP A 92 -3.93 11.39 -5.16
C ASP A 92 -3.96 9.86 -4.97
N ALA A 93 -4.14 9.09 -6.05
CA ALA A 93 -4.19 7.64 -6.00
C ALA A 93 -3.22 7.07 -7.04
N VAL A 94 -2.37 6.14 -6.64
CA VAL A 94 -1.35 5.57 -7.50
C VAL A 94 -1.44 4.05 -7.54
N ASP A 95 -1.30 3.48 -8.72
CA ASP A 95 -1.17 2.03 -8.92
C ASP A 95 -0.24 1.72 -10.09
N LEU A 96 0.44 0.59 -10.00
CA LEU A 96 1.33 0.09 -11.04
C LEU A 96 0.54 -0.48 -12.24
N SER A 97 -0.71 -0.89 -12.02
CA SER A 97 -1.60 -1.49 -13.01
C SER A 97 -2.45 -0.42 -13.72
N ASP A 98 -2.34 -0.34 -15.03
CA ASP A 98 -3.21 0.50 -15.86
C ASP A 98 -4.66 -0.02 -15.89
N GLU A 99 -4.87 -1.34 -15.80
CA GLU A 99 -6.19 -1.97 -15.66
C GLU A 99 -6.87 -1.59 -14.33
N ALA A 100 -6.12 -1.57 -13.22
CA ALA A 100 -6.62 -1.10 -11.94
C ALA A 100 -7.03 0.38 -12.01
N ILE A 101 -6.16 1.22 -12.57
CA ILE A 101 -6.42 2.66 -12.75
C ILE A 101 -7.62 2.90 -13.67
N ALA A 102 -7.75 2.14 -14.76
CA ALA A 102 -8.91 2.24 -15.65
C ALA A 102 -10.21 1.93 -14.90
N TRP A 103 -10.23 0.84 -14.13
CA TRP A 103 -11.37 0.46 -13.31
C TRP A 103 -11.69 1.50 -12.21
N ALA A 104 -10.67 2.03 -11.54
CA ALA A 104 -10.84 3.09 -10.55
C ALA A 104 -11.43 4.37 -11.14
N ARG A 105 -11.03 4.75 -12.37
CA ARG A 105 -11.62 5.90 -13.09
C ARG A 105 -13.08 5.69 -13.45
N GLU A 106 -13.47 4.49 -13.90
CA GLU A 106 -14.86 4.11 -14.17
C GLU A 106 -15.71 4.32 -12.91
N ARG A 107 -15.30 3.73 -11.78
CA ARG A 107 -16.00 3.88 -10.49
C ARG A 107 -16.08 5.34 -10.02
N THR A 108 -15.02 6.10 -10.25
CA THR A 108 -14.95 7.51 -9.88
C THR A 108 -15.93 8.35 -10.71
N GLN A 109 -16.05 8.05 -12.01
CA GLN A 109 -17.03 8.70 -12.89
C GLN A 109 -18.46 8.36 -12.48
N GLU A 110 -18.75 7.10 -12.18
CA GLU A 110 -20.06 6.65 -11.71
C GLU A 110 -20.46 7.33 -10.39
N ALA A 111 -19.50 7.51 -9.48
CA ALA A 111 -19.73 8.19 -8.19
C ALA A 111 -19.76 9.73 -8.29
N GLY A 112 -19.41 10.32 -9.43
CA GLY A 112 -19.27 11.77 -9.58
C GLY A 112 -18.16 12.38 -8.70
N ALA A 113 -17.19 11.58 -8.29
CA ALA A 113 -16.09 12.00 -7.42
C ALA A 113 -14.93 12.65 -8.20
N ARG A 114 -13.98 13.25 -7.47
CA ARG A 114 -12.77 13.85 -8.06
C ARG A 114 -11.55 13.25 -7.37
N ILE A 115 -10.76 12.50 -8.13
CA ILE A 115 -9.53 11.83 -7.66
C ILE A 115 -8.47 12.03 -8.75
N ARG A 116 -7.24 12.33 -8.36
CA ARG A 116 -6.10 12.38 -9.29
C ARG A 116 -5.44 11.01 -9.32
N PHE A 117 -5.54 10.34 -10.46
CA PHE A 117 -4.94 9.02 -10.65
C PHE A 117 -3.60 9.13 -11.37
N HIS A 118 -2.59 8.46 -10.79
CA HIS A 118 -1.24 8.31 -11.29
C HIS A 118 -0.99 6.84 -11.61
N HIS A 119 -0.60 6.54 -12.85
CA HIS A 119 -0.19 5.21 -13.26
C HIS A 119 1.33 5.12 -13.25
N GLY A 120 1.88 4.13 -12.57
CA GLY A 120 3.31 3.84 -12.55
C GLY A 120 3.85 3.44 -11.18
N ASP A 121 5.15 3.24 -11.10
CA ASP A 121 5.85 2.93 -9.87
C ASP A 121 5.84 4.15 -8.93
N ALA A 122 5.21 3.98 -7.76
CA ALA A 122 5.11 5.03 -6.76
C ALA A 122 6.48 5.55 -6.30
N PHE A 123 7.50 4.70 -6.27
CA PHE A 123 8.86 5.09 -5.87
C PHE A 123 9.52 6.02 -6.90
N GLU A 124 9.29 5.77 -8.20
CA GLU A 124 9.76 6.63 -9.28
C GLU A 124 8.98 7.95 -9.35
N LEU A 125 7.68 7.91 -9.07
CA LEU A 125 6.81 9.07 -9.10
C LEU A 125 6.96 9.98 -7.88
N ALA A 126 7.53 9.48 -6.77
CA ALA A 126 7.70 10.24 -5.54
C ALA A 126 8.59 11.48 -5.76
N GLY A 127 8.04 12.65 -5.45
CA GLY A 127 8.70 13.96 -5.60
C GLY A 127 8.71 14.51 -7.04
N SER A 128 7.98 13.87 -7.94
CA SER A 128 7.68 14.37 -9.29
C SER A 128 6.16 14.50 -9.44
N ALA A 129 5.47 13.48 -9.95
CA ALA A 129 4.03 13.46 -10.07
C ALA A 129 3.31 13.34 -8.70
N LEU A 130 3.91 12.63 -7.75
CA LEU A 130 3.48 12.58 -6.35
C LEU A 130 4.26 13.63 -5.56
N ALA A 131 3.69 14.81 -5.46
CA ALA A 131 4.36 16.01 -4.95
C ALA A 131 3.91 16.38 -3.53
N GLY A 132 3.87 15.47 -2.56
CA GLY A 132 3.52 15.74 -1.15
C GLY A 132 3.66 17.21 -0.69
N PRO A 133 3.61 17.53 0.56
CA PRO A 133 3.32 16.61 1.65
C PRO A 133 1.85 16.18 1.66
N TYR A 134 1.61 14.95 2.17
CA TYR A 134 0.28 14.42 2.41
C TYR A 134 -0.01 14.34 3.91
N ASP A 135 -1.23 14.70 4.30
CA ASP A 135 -1.71 14.56 5.68
C ASP A 135 -2.01 13.10 6.02
N LEU A 136 -2.38 12.30 4.99
CA LEU A 136 -2.58 10.86 5.08
C LEU A 136 -1.88 10.15 3.91
N ILE A 137 -1.08 9.13 4.22
CA ILE A 137 -0.71 8.07 3.28
C ILE A 137 -1.48 6.82 3.69
N TYR A 138 -2.30 6.30 2.78
CA TYR A 138 -3.09 5.09 2.99
C TYR A 138 -2.58 3.97 2.10
N ASP A 139 -2.30 2.82 2.69
CA ASP A 139 -1.87 1.60 2.00
C ASP A 139 -2.78 0.43 2.41
N SER A 140 -3.57 -0.07 1.49
CA SER A 140 -4.41 -1.24 1.72
C SER A 140 -3.91 -2.42 0.89
N GLY A 141 -2.81 -3.01 1.33
CA GLY A 141 -2.31 -4.25 0.75
C GLY A 141 -1.17 -4.12 -0.23
N CYS A 142 -0.57 -2.94 -0.43
CA CYS A 142 0.61 -2.78 -1.28
C CYS A 142 1.88 -3.25 -0.55
N PHE A 143 2.08 -2.83 0.69
CA PHE A 143 3.29 -3.06 1.48
C PHE A 143 3.68 -4.54 1.59
N HIS A 144 2.73 -5.43 1.82
CA HIS A 144 3.02 -6.85 1.99
C HIS A 144 3.37 -7.60 0.68
N HIS A 145 3.24 -6.93 -0.45
CA HIS A 145 3.70 -7.45 -1.74
C HIS A 145 5.12 -6.98 -2.11
N LEU A 146 5.73 -6.12 -1.29
CA LEU A 146 7.10 -5.66 -1.53
C LEU A 146 8.12 -6.70 -1.06
N PRO A 147 9.17 -7.00 -1.85
CA PRO A 147 10.30 -7.78 -1.37
C PRO A 147 11.01 -7.06 -0.21
N PRO A 148 11.71 -7.78 0.69
CA PRO A 148 12.26 -7.21 1.91
C PRO A 148 13.13 -5.96 1.70
N HIS A 149 13.97 -5.93 0.68
CA HIS A 149 14.84 -4.79 0.38
C HIS A 149 14.05 -3.54 -0.06
N ARG A 150 12.87 -3.70 -0.66
CA ARG A 150 12.05 -2.56 -1.09
C ARG A 150 11.32 -1.84 0.05
N ARG A 151 11.36 -2.39 1.27
CA ARG A 151 10.96 -1.63 2.46
C ARG A 151 11.79 -0.35 2.65
N VAL A 152 13.07 -0.37 2.24
CA VAL A 152 13.93 0.84 2.25
C VAL A 152 13.34 1.92 1.34
N SER A 153 12.91 1.56 0.14
CA SER A 153 12.25 2.49 -0.79
C SER A 153 10.91 2.99 -0.26
N TYR A 154 10.14 2.09 0.38
CA TYR A 154 8.86 2.43 0.99
C TYR A 154 9.00 3.44 2.13
N LEU A 155 9.93 3.19 3.06
CA LEU A 155 10.20 4.10 4.17
C LEU A 155 10.71 5.47 3.68
N ALA A 156 11.58 5.49 2.67
CA ALA A 156 12.05 6.74 2.07
C ALA A 156 10.91 7.51 1.36
N LEU A 157 9.94 6.81 0.74
CA LEU A 157 8.75 7.43 0.18
C LEU A 157 7.89 8.06 1.28
N VAL A 158 7.62 7.31 2.36
CA VAL A 158 6.84 7.81 3.51
C VAL A 158 7.54 9.03 4.13
N GLU A 159 8.84 8.95 4.41
CA GLU A 159 9.60 10.07 4.95
C GLU A 159 9.51 11.33 4.08
N ARG A 160 9.61 11.15 2.76
CA ARG A 160 9.59 12.26 1.79
C ARG A 160 8.22 12.90 1.63
N LEU A 161 7.16 12.07 1.62
CA LEU A 161 5.82 12.51 1.20
C LEU A 161 4.86 12.76 2.37
N LEU A 162 5.09 12.19 3.55
CA LEU A 162 4.22 12.38 4.71
C LEU A 162 4.50 13.73 5.37
N ALA A 163 3.46 14.51 5.62
CA ALA A 163 3.56 15.79 6.32
C ALA A 163 4.07 15.62 7.78
N PRO A 164 4.73 16.62 8.38
CA PRO A 164 4.83 16.69 9.82
C PRO A 164 3.43 16.64 10.45
N GLY A 165 3.24 15.83 11.49
CA GLY A 165 1.91 15.56 12.08
C GLY A 165 1.01 14.64 11.24
N GLY A 166 1.39 14.32 10.01
CA GLY A 166 0.65 13.43 9.12
C GLY A 166 0.65 11.97 9.56
N GLN A 167 -0.21 11.18 8.94
CA GLN A 167 -0.48 9.80 9.35
C GLN A 167 -0.25 8.82 8.19
N LEU A 168 0.38 7.69 8.54
CA LEU A 168 0.45 6.49 7.69
C LEU A 168 -0.57 5.48 8.23
N ALA A 169 -1.56 5.14 7.41
CA ALA A 169 -2.48 4.06 7.70
C ALA A 169 -2.20 2.87 6.76
N LEU A 170 -2.04 1.68 7.33
CA LEU A 170 -1.55 0.50 6.64
C LEU A 170 -2.43 -0.71 6.93
N THR A 171 -2.78 -1.50 5.90
CA THR A 171 -3.24 -2.88 6.07
C THR A 171 -2.28 -3.85 5.40
N CYS A 172 -1.92 -4.93 6.09
CA CYS A 172 -1.00 -5.93 5.56
C CYS A 172 -1.30 -7.33 6.12
N PHE A 173 -0.73 -8.36 5.48
CA PHE A 173 -0.92 -9.75 5.94
C PHE A 173 -0.40 -9.97 7.35
N ALA A 174 -1.17 -10.72 8.11
CA ALA A 174 -0.91 -11.00 9.50
C ALA A 174 -0.32 -12.40 9.66
N SER A 175 0.81 -12.49 10.36
CA SER A 175 1.42 -13.75 10.75
C SER A 175 0.43 -14.65 11.48
N GLY A 176 0.48 -15.93 11.19
CA GLY A 176 -0.47 -16.95 11.68
C GLY A 176 -1.80 -17.01 10.91
N ALA A 177 -1.98 -16.18 9.87
CA ALA A 177 -3.23 -16.13 9.11
C ALA A 177 -3.02 -16.16 7.60
N MET A 178 -2.23 -15.24 7.04
CA MET A 178 -1.98 -15.17 5.60
C MET A 178 -0.60 -14.60 5.31
N GLY A 179 -0.02 -14.99 4.17
CA GLY A 179 1.29 -14.56 3.71
C GLY A 179 2.42 -15.49 4.14
N SER A 180 3.60 -15.27 3.59
CA SER A 180 4.80 -16.03 3.93
C SER A 180 5.43 -15.55 5.23
N GLU A 181 5.82 -16.49 6.08
CA GLU A 181 6.51 -16.25 7.35
C GLU A 181 8.04 -16.53 7.27
N LEU A 182 8.57 -16.71 6.06
CA LEU A 182 9.99 -16.86 5.85
C LEU A 182 10.74 -15.63 6.39
N ALA A 183 11.92 -15.87 6.95
CA ALA A 183 12.80 -14.77 7.31
C ALA A 183 13.28 -14.01 6.05
N ASP A 184 13.54 -12.71 6.17
CA ASP A 184 13.95 -11.86 5.05
C ASP A 184 15.08 -12.45 4.20
N ALA A 185 16.07 -13.05 4.85
CA ALA A 185 17.21 -13.67 4.17
C ALA A 185 16.83 -14.89 3.33
N ASP A 186 15.77 -15.59 3.67
CA ASP A 186 15.37 -16.83 3.01
C ASP A 186 14.68 -16.54 1.67
N PHE A 187 14.02 -15.38 1.54
CA PHE A 187 13.48 -14.92 0.24
C PHE A 187 14.55 -14.79 -0.85
N TYR A 188 15.80 -14.52 -0.48
CA TYR A 188 16.92 -14.42 -1.42
C TYR A 188 17.60 -15.77 -1.71
N ARG A 189 17.29 -16.81 -0.93
CA ARG A 189 17.73 -18.18 -1.16
C ARG A 189 16.71 -18.99 -1.95
N GLU A 190 15.45 -18.71 -1.71
CA GLU A 190 14.30 -19.31 -2.39
C GLU A 190 13.51 -18.17 -3.09
N PRO A 191 13.92 -17.76 -4.30
CA PRO A 191 13.35 -16.57 -4.94
C PRO A 191 11.84 -16.69 -5.17
N GLY A 192 11.10 -15.72 -4.66
CA GLY A 192 9.65 -15.59 -4.77
C GLY A 192 8.99 -15.10 -3.49
N LEU A 193 7.97 -14.24 -3.59
CA LEU A 193 7.28 -13.69 -2.43
C LEU A 193 6.15 -14.60 -1.88
N HIS A 194 5.94 -15.76 -2.48
CA HIS A 194 4.92 -16.73 -2.05
C HIS A 194 3.53 -16.10 -1.78
N GLY A 195 3.15 -15.13 -2.60
CA GLY A 195 1.87 -14.42 -2.48
C GLY A 195 1.90 -13.13 -1.67
N GLY A 196 2.96 -12.86 -0.93
CA GLY A 196 3.16 -11.70 -0.07
C GLY A 196 3.70 -12.07 1.30
N LEU A 197 4.20 -11.10 2.03
CA LEU A 197 4.88 -11.28 3.31
C LEU A 197 3.91 -11.09 4.48
N ALA A 198 3.97 -11.98 5.46
CA ALA A 198 3.27 -11.84 6.72
C ALA A 198 4.11 -11.04 7.72
N TYR A 199 3.43 -10.27 8.56
CA TYR A 199 4.07 -9.44 9.59
C TYR A 199 3.55 -9.76 10.97
N THR A 200 4.40 -9.62 11.99
CA THR A 200 4.00 -9.60 13.39
C THR A 200 3.85 -8.14 13.87
N PRO A 201 3.15 -7.89 14.98
CA PRO A 201 3.09 -6.54 15.57
C PRO A 201 4.49 -5.97 15.89
N GLU A 202 5.40 -6.83 16.37
CA GLU A 202 6.76 -6.45 16.72
C GLU A 202 7.55 -6.04 15.49
N SER A 203 7.42 -6.78 14.38
CA SER A 203 8.09 -6.43 13.12
C SER A 203 7.56 -5.10 12.54
N LEU A 204 6.25 -4.85 12.61
CA LEU A 204 5.67 -3.58 12.17
C LEU A 204 6.17 -2.41 13.04
N ARG A 205 6.19 -2.55 14.37
CA ARG A 205 6.74 -1.54 15.28
C ARG A 205 8.21 -1.25 15.02
N TRP A 206 8.98 -2.27 14.69
CA TRP A 206 10.40 -2.11 14.37
C TRP A 206 10.60 -1.40 13.03
N ILE A 207 9.84 -1.79 12.00
CA ILE A 207 9.93 -1.20 10.66
C ILE A 207 9.53 0.27 10.68
N PHE A 208 8.45 0.62 11.40
CA PHE A 208 7.91 1.97 11.48
C PHE A 208 8.31 2.70 12.77
N SER A 209 9.48 2.36 13.35
CA SER A 209 9.96 2.93 14.62
C SER A 209 10.19 4.44 14.61
N ASP A 210 10.31 5.05 13.44
CA ASP A 210 10.42 6.51 13.28
C ASP A 210 9.06 7.24 13.34
N LEU A 211 7.96 6.48 13.46
CA LEU A 211 6.60 6.97 13.60
C LEU A 211 6.01 6.54 14.96
N THR A 212 5.09 7.33 15.49
CA THR A 212 4.36 7.00 16.72
C THR A 212 3.16 6.12 16.40
N GLU A 213 3.08 4.93 17.01
CA GLU A 213 1.91 4.05 16.90
C GLU A 213 0.68 4.70 17.55
N VAL A 214 -0.40 4.84 16.79
CA VAL A 214 -1.72 5.26 17.28
C VAL A 214 -2.62 4.06 17.51
N GLU A 215 -2.67 3.13 16.55
CA GLU A 215 -3.38 1.85 16.66
C GLU A 215 -2.62 0.79 15.87
N LEU A 216 -2.59 -0.43 16.42
CA LEU A 216 -2.18 -1.64 15.71
C LEU A 216 -3.04 -2.80 16.21
N ARG A 217 -3.88 -3.36 15.36
CA ARG A 217 -4.80 -4.45 15.67
C ARG A 217 -5.08 -5.34 14.47
N ARG A 218 -5.69 -6.49 14.70
CA ARG A 218 -6.32 -7.25 13.62
C ARG A 218 -7.46 -6.44 13.01
N MET A 219 -7.59 -6.50 11.69
CA MET A 219 -8.75 -6.00 10.99
C MET A 219 -9.97 -6.78 11.46
N ARG A 220 -11.12 -6.13 11.59
CA ARG A 220 -12.36 -6.83 11.94
C ARG A 220 -12.86 -7.57 10.71
N ASP A 221 -13.29 -8.80 10.94
CA ASP A 221 -14.01 -9.55 9.93
C ASP A 221 -15.38 -8.93 9.69
N GLU A 222 -15.68 -8.56 8.44
CA GLU A 222 -16.92 -7.90 8.08
C GLU A 222 -17.80 -8.86 7.25
N PRO A 223 -19.06 -9.08 7.65
CA PRO A 223 -19.94 -9.96 6.89
C PRO A 223 -20.22 -9.42 5.49
N ALA A 224 -20.65 -10.30 4.60
CA ALA A 224 -20.85 -9.96 3.18
C ALA A 224 -21.87 -8.84 2.94
N ASP A 225 -22.81 -8.62 3.85
CA ASP A 225 -23.83 -7.56 3.82
C ASP A 225 -23.37 -6.26 4.51
N SER A 226 -22.21 -6.25 5.18
CA SER A 226 -21.62 -5.02 5.72
C SER A 226 -21.35 -3.98 4.64
N PRO A 227 -21.51 -2.68 4.93
CA PRO A 227 -21.10 -1.61 4.02
C PRO A 227 -19.58 -1.44 3.94
N TYR A 228 -18.82 -2.16 4.78
CA TYR A 228 -17.37 -2.07 4.89
C TYR A 228 -16.71 -3.36 4.42
N PHE A 229 -15.42 -3.24 4.07
CA PHE A 229 -14.53 -4.37 3.85
C PHE A 229 -13.72 -4.61 5.12
N GLY A 230 -13.59 -5.87 5.50
CA GLY A 230 -12.72 -6.30 6.60
C GLY A 230 -12.50 -7.79 6.55
N GLU A 231 -11.25 -8.19 6.84
CA GLU A 231 -10.78 -9.58 6.85
C GLU A 231 -9.81 -9.78 8.00
N ASP A 232 -10.04 -10.76 8.84
CA ASP A 232 -9.27 -10.99 10.07
C ASP A 232 -7.84 -11.52 9.81
N PHE A 233 -7.53 -11.90 8.58
CA PHE A 233 -6.17 -12.25 8.17
C PHE A 233 -5.25 -11.05 7.91
N LEU A 234 -5.76 -9.83 8.11
CA LEU A 234 -5.02 -8.58 7.96
C LEU A 234 -4.71 -7.93 9.32
N TRP A 235 -3.52 -7.33 9.43
CA TRP A 235 -3.28 -6.26 10.37
C TRP A 235 -3.81 -4.95 9.80
N THR A 236 -4.28 -4.09 10.69
CA THR A 236 -4.50 -2.68 10.41
C THR A 236 -3.73 -1.84 11.42
N ALA A 237 -3.01 -0.86 10.93
CA ALA A 237 -2.17 0.01 11.73
C ALA A 237 -2.36 1.48 11.33
N LEU A 238 -2.30 2.35 12.33
CA LEU A 238 -2.22 3.79 12.16
C LEU A 238 -0.98 4.29 12.90
N PHE A 239 -0.08 4.94 12.16
CA PHE A 239 1.12 5.57 12.68
C PHE A 239 1.07 7.08 12.41
N ARG A 240 1.69 7.88 13.27
CA ARG A 240 1.76 9.33 13.12
C ARG A 240 3.22 9.78 13.07
N ARG A 241 3.54 10.65 12.13
CA ARG A 241 4.79 11.40 12.11
C ARG A 241 4.74 12.50 13.17
N GLU A 242 5.76 12.57 14.02
CA GLU A 242 5.83 13.65 15.00
C GLU A 242 5.97 15.01 14.30
N ASP A 243 5.37 16.03 14.90
CA ASP A 243 5.55 17.41 14.45
C ASP A 243 6.88 17.92 14.99
N THR A 244 7.89 17.99 14.12
CA THR A 244 9.24 18.47 14.51
C THR A 244 9.33 20.00 14.61
N SER A 245 8.20 20.71 14.56
CA SER A 245 8.10 22.16 14.65
C SER A 245 7.97 22.59 16.13
N ALA A 246 9.00 22.36 16.96
CA ALA A 246 9.11 22.90 18.30
C ALA A 246 10.47 23.57 18.51
#